data_8b2bd8033ba5e28ab9a969b970887edc
#
_entry.id   8b2bd8033ba5e28ab9a969b970887edc
#
_cell.length_a   1.000
_cell.length_b   1.000
_cell.length_c   1.000
_cell.angle_alpha   90.00
_cell.angle_beta   90.00
_cell.angle_gamma   90.00
#
_symmetry.space_group_name_H-M   'P 1'
#
loop_
_entity.id
_entity.type
_entity.pdbx_description
1 polymer ?
#
loop_
_entity_poly.entity_id
_entity_poly.type
_entity_poly.pdbx_seq_one_letter_code
_entity_poly.pdbx_strand_id
1 'polypeptide(L)' 'MRIIAGNFKGKKIFYPEDKKTRPLRDMVKESIFNLIENSNKYNLKIDSSNILDLFSGSGSFGLECMSRGAKKVFFF' A
#
# COMPACT_ATOMS: atom_id res chain seq x y z
N MET A 1 0.62 8.66 -8.79
CA MET A 1 0.25 7.75 -7.68
C MET A 1 -0.22 8.51 -6.48
N ARG A 2 -1.13 7.94 -5.74
CA ARG A 2 -1.66 8.56 -4.52
C ARG A 2 -2.08 7.48 -3.52
N ILE A 3 -2.18 7.89 -2.27
CA ILE A 3 -2.71 7.03 -1.21
C ILE A 3 -4.24 7.03 -1.30
N ILE A 4 -4.83 5.84 -1.31
CA ILE A 4 -6.27 5.67 -1.60
C ILE A 4 -7.12 5.81 -0.34
N ALA A 5 -6.67 5.30 0.79
CA ALA A 5 -7.47 5.31 2.02
C ALA A 5 -6.60 5.54 3.26
N GLY A 6 -7.24 5.67 4.41
CA GLY A 6 -6.57 5.82 5.70
C GLY A 6 -6.21 7.26 6.03
N ASN A 7 -5.30 7.43 6.99
CA ASN A 7 -4.95 8.73 7.55
C ASN A 7 -4.31 9.69 6.54
N PHE A 8 -3.70 9.16 5.49
CA PHE A 8 -3.00 9.97 4.48
C PHE A 8 -3.71 9.94 3.13
N LYS A 9 -5.01 9.61 3.13
CA LYS A 9 -5.80 9.54 1.91
C LYS A 9 -5.63 10.79 1.06
N GLY A 10 -5.40 10.59 -0.23
CA GLY A 10 -5.27 11.67 -1.21
C GLY A 10 -3.88 12.25 -1.35
N LYS A 11 -2.94 11.92 -0.48
CA LYS A 11 -1.57 12.41 -0.62
C LYS A 11 -0.90 11.76 -1.82
N LYS A 12 -0.18 12.60 -2.57
CA LYS A 12 0.57 12.13 -3.73
C LYS A 12 1.84 11.44 -3.29
N ILE A 13 2.17 10.35 -3.99
CA ILE A 13 3.42 9.63 -3.78
C ILE A 13 4.38 10.04 -4.88
N PHE A 14 5.61 10.40 -4.50
CA PHE A 14 6.65 10.72 -5.46
C PHE A 14 6.92 9.51 -6.35
N TYR A 15 6.93 9.76 -7.65
CA TYR A 15 7.15 8.73 -8.65
C TYR A 15 8.27 9.20 -9.59
N PRO A 16 9.42 8.51 -9.58
CA PRO A 16 10.49 8.88 -10.52
C PRO A 16 10.06 8.60 -11.95
N GLU A 17 10.36 9.53 -12.84
CA GLU A 17 10.07 9.39 -14.27
C GLU A 17 11.02 8.36 -14.92
N ASP A 18 10.99 7.15 -14.42
CA ASP A 18 11.73 6.05 -15.00
C ASP A 18 10.77 5.12 -15.73
N LYS A 19 10.95 5.03 -17.05
CA LYS A 19 10.10 4.17 -17.89
C LYS A 19 10.18 2.69 -17.52
N LYS A 20 11.19 2.29 -16.76
CA LYS A 20 11.38 0.91 -16.33
C LYS A 20 10.58 0.56 -15.08
N THR A 21 10.19 1.56 -14.29
CA THR A 21 9.44 1.35 -13.07
C THR A 21 7.97 1.61 -13.34
N ARG A 22 7.15 0.57 -13.21
CA ARG A 22 5.70 0.72 -13.37
C ARG A 22 5.07 0.74 -12.00
N PRO A 23 4.37 1.81 -11.63
CA PRO A 23 3.66 1.83 -10.37
C PRO A 23 2.48 0.87 -10.40
N LEU A 24 2.14 0.36 -9.23
CA LEU A 24 0.89 -0.36 -9.07
C LEU A 24 -0.25 0.63 -9.29
N ARG A 25 -1.11 0.36 -10.25
CA ARG A 25 -2.24 1.23 -10.56
C ARG A 25 -3.16 1.33 -9.35
N ASP A 26 -3.75 2.51 -9.15
CA ASP A 26 -4.64 2.77 -8.03
C ASP A 26 -5.77 1.73 -7.96
N MET A 27 -6.35 1.37 -9.10
CA MET A 27 -7.42 0.39 -9.17
C MET A 27 -6.96 -0.99 -8.68
N VAL A 28 -5.78 -1.43 -9.12
CA VAL A 28 -5.22 -2.73 -8.71
C VAL A 28 -4.88 -2.71 -7.23
N LYS A 29 -4.26 -1.64 -6.77
CA LYS A 29 -3.91 -1.46 -5.36
C LYS A 29 -5.16 -1.51 -4.49
N GLU A 30 -6.20 -0.79 -4.86
CA GLU A 30 -7.48 -0.79 -4.13
C GLU A 30 -8.08 -2.20 -4.08
N SER A 31 -8.05 -2.92 -5.21
CA SER A 31 -8.57 -4.29 -5.26
C SER A 31 -7.81 -5.23 -4.32
N ILE A 32 -6.49 -5.10 -4.26
CA ILE A 32 -5.67 -5.92 -3.38
C ILE A 32 -6.00 -5.63 -1.91
N PHE A 33 -6.09 -4.36 -1.53
CA PHE A 33 -6.41 -3.99 -0.16
C PHE A 33 -7.83 -4.38 0.24
N ASN A 34 -8.79 -4.26 -0.67
CA ASN A 34 -10.15 -4.73 -0.43
C ASN A 34 -10.19 -6.24 -0.17
N LEU A 35 -9.41 -6.99 -0.93
CA LEU A 35 -9.32 -8.45 -0.74
C LEU A 35 -8.73 -8.79 0.63
N ILE A 36 -7.69 -8.08 1.05
CA ILE A 36 -7.04 -8.33 2.34
C ILE A 36 -7.96 -7.96 3.50
N GLU A 37 -8.58 -6.78 3.44
CA GLU A 37 -9.35 -6.23 4.57
C GLU A 37 -10.75 -6.78 4.67
N ASN A 38 -11.37 -7.13 3.54
CA ASN A 38 -12.78 -7.51 3.52
C ASN A 38 -13.02 -8.99 3.29
N SER A 39 -11.98 -9.78 3.06
CA SER A 39 -12.13 -11.21 2.87
C SER A 39 -12.16 -11.93 4.21
N ASN A 40 -13.25 -12.62 4.48
CA ASN A 40 -13.37 -13.46 5.67
C ASN A 40 -12.45 -14.68 5.62
N LYS A 41 -11.91 -14.97 4.46
CA LYS A 41 -11.10 -16.16 4.20
C LYS A 41 -9.72 -16.11 4.87
N TYR A 42 -9.13 -14.91 4.96
CA TYR A 42 -7.76 -14.75 5.42
C TYR A 42 -7.64 -14.20 6.84
N ASN A 43 -8.69 -13.61 7.37
CA ASN A 43 -8.70 -13.02 8.70
C ASN A 43 -7.50 -12.11 8.96
N LEU A 44 -7.12 -11.33 7.94
CA LEU A 44 -5.98 -10.42 7.99
C LEU A 44 -6.45 -9.00 8.29
N LYS A 45 -5.66 -8.30 9.09
CA LYS A 45 -5.89 -6.87 9.39
C LYS A 45 -4.61 -6.11 9.14
N ILE A 46 -4.71 -5.02 8.37
CA ILE A 46 -3.57 -4.13 8.14
C ILE A 46 -3.35 -3.25 9.37
N ASP A 47 -4.44 -2.83 10.00
CA ASP A 47 -4.37 -2.02 11.22
C ASP A 47 -3.56 -2.73 12.31
N SER A 48 -2.59 -2.02 12.87
CA SER A 48 -1.68 -2.52 13.92
C SER A 48 -0.78 -3.67 13.48
N SER A 49 -0.69 -3.97 12.21
CA SER A 49 0.14 -5.05 11.68
C SER A 49 1.57 -4.61 11.40
N ASN A 50 2.47 -5.59 11.29
CA ASN A 50 3.83 -5.39 10.79
C ASN A 50 3.87 -5.85 9.33
N ILE A 51 4.37 -5.00 8.45
CA ILE A 51 4.37 -5.23 7.00
C ILE A 51 5.80 -5.29 6.49
N LEU A 52 6.06 -6.27 5.63
CA LEU A 52 7.32 -6.38 4.91
C LEU A 52 7.03 -6.20 3.41
N ASP A 53 7.56 -5.13 2.83
CA ASP A 53 7.41 -4.81 1.42
C ASP A 53 8.72 -5.13 0.70
N LEU A 54 8.80 -6.30 0.08
CA LEU A 54 10.05 -6.84 -0.47
C LEU A 54 10.49 -6.15 -1.76
N PHE A 55 9.58 -5.59 -2.51
CA PHE A 55 9.89 -4.92 -3.78
C PHE A 55 9.23 -3.56 -3.77
N SER A 56 9.69 -2.71 -2.85
CA SER A 56 8.99 -1.47 -2.54
C SER A 56 8.94 -0.47 -3.71
N GLY A 57 9.98 -0.42 -4.54
CA GLY A 57 10.02 0.57 -5.61
C GLY A 57 9.80 1.97 -5.09
N SER A 58 8.69 2.60 -5.49
CA SER A 58 8.31 3.93 -4.98
C SER A 58 7.81 3.92 -3.52
N GLY A 59 7.61 2.74 -2.94
CA GLY A 59 7.03 2.60 -1.62
C GLY A 59 5.52 2.67 -1.58
N SER A 60 4.86 2.66 -2.72
CA SER A 60 3.41 2.87 -2.82
C SER A 60 2.60 1.89 -1.98
N PHE A 61 2.93 0.61 -2.03
CA PHE A 61 2.19 -0.41 -1.28
C PHE A 61 2.39 -0.23 0.23
N GLY A 62 3.64 -0.08 0.68
CA GLY A 62 3.94 0.10 2.10
C GLY A 62 3.39 1.39 2.66
N LEU A 63 3.43 2.48 1.88
CA LEU A 63 2.85 3.76 2.30
C LEU A 63 1.34 3.66 2.45
N GLU A 64 0.67 2.89 1.59
CA GLU A 64 -0.76 2.63 1.73
C GLU A 64 -1.04 1.85 3.02
N CYS A 65 -0.21 0.85 3.35
CA CYS A 65 -0.34 0.10 4.60
C CYS A 65 -0.17 1.01 5.82
N MET A 66 0.80 1.91 5.79
CA MET A 66 0.99 2.89 6.87
C MET A 66 -0.24 3.78 7.03
N SER A 67 -0.77 4.27 5.91
CA SER A 67 -1.97 5.12 5.91
C SER A 67 -3.17 4.40 6.51
N ARG A 68 -3.26 3.10 6.31
CA ARG A 68 -4.36 2.27 6.81
C ARG A 68 -4.15 1.75 8.23
N GLY A 69 -3.09 2.19 8.90
CA GLY A 69 -2.88 1.91 10.31
C GLY A 69 -1.86 0.85 10.66
N ALA A 70 -1.04 0.42 9.70
CA ALA A 70 0.03 -0.54 10.01
C ALA A 70 0.96 0.02 11.09
N LYS A 71 1.37 -0.84 12.00
CA LYS A 71 2.25 -0.46 13.10
C LYS A 71 3.67 -0.16 12.61
N LYS A 72 4.19 -1.02 11.75
CA LYS A 72 5.52 -0.88 11.16
C LYS A 72 5.49 -1.39 9.72
N VAL A 73 6.23 -0.72 8.86
CA VAL A 73 6.44 -1.16 7.48
C VAL A 73 7.93 -1.16 7.19
N PHE A 74 8.43 -2.28 6.69
CA PHE A 74 9.82 -2.43 6.27
C PHE A 74 9.86 -2.44 4.75
N PHE A 75 10.62 -1.53 4.17
CA PHE A 75 10.76 -1.38 2.72
C PHE A 75 12.09 -1.97 2.26
N PHE A 76 12.03 -2.81 1.23
CA PHE A 76 13.23 -3.40 0.63
C PHE A 76 13.26 -3.26 -0.88
#